data_f73fee361615598c7b501956dfb5b613
#
_entry.id   f73fee361615598c7b501956dfb5b613
#
_cell.length_a   1.000
_cell.length_b   1.000
_cell.length_c   1.000
_cell.angle_alpha   90.00
_cell.angle_beta   90.00
_cell.angle_gamma   90.00
#
_symmetry.space_group_name_H-M   'P 1'
#
loop_
_entity.id
_entity.type
_entity.pdbx_description
1 polymer ?
#
loop_
_entity_poly.entity_id
_entity_poly.type
_entity_poly.pdbx_seq_one_letter_code
_entity_poly.pdbx_strand_id
1 'polypeptide(L)'
;MTRGWLVPAVLLLAACTSSNSGTPSITDLSVTPTTTTTIPPTTSSSSTTSTTSTSTTTTTTTVPCPALGDTATKQSADPLQLSFLLGADIRTGDDVCHERIVIELQGEGEFPGWAVAYVPGPVTLGQSNETVEIAGNAILLVRMGMWMQDMEFRGYTGPTQIFPTNVDHIREMRMVDNWEGVSVWAIGLDEQYPFTVDVYDGPPRLVIDIQVREEP
;
A
#
# COMPACT_ATOMS: atom_id res chain seq x y z
N MET A 1 -39.38 16.25 46.46
CA MET A 1 -39.73 17.47 45.67
C MET A 1 -39.19 17.27 44.27
N THR A 2 -40.06 16.80 43.41
CA THR A 2 -39.83 16.46 42.03
C THR A 2 -40.02 17.68 41.14
N ARG A 3 -39.05 18.01 40.32
CA ARG A 3 -39.23 18.98 39.22
C ARG A 3 -38.78 18.31 37.90
N GLY A 4 -39.78 17.88 37.16
CA GLY A 4 -39.62 17.45 35.79
C GLY A 4 -39.45 18.65 34.86
N TRP A 5 -38.56 18.54 33.88
CA TRP A 5 -38.43 19.45 32.75
C TRP A 5 -38.76 18.66 31.46
N LEU A 6 -39.87 19.07 30.88
CA LEU A 6 -40.29 18.69 29.53
C LEU A 6 -39.59 19.64 28.55
N VAL A 7 -38.92 19.08 27.55
CA VAL A 7 -38.40 19.80 26.39
C VAL A 7 -39.20 19.37 25.17
N PRO A 8 -39.79 20.26 24.38
CA PRO A 8 -40.55 19.89 23.21
C PRO A 8 -39.66 19.56 22.00
N ALA A 9 -40.04 18.49 21.30
CA ALA A 9 -39.50 18.12 20.01
C ALA A 9 -40.02 19.10 18.93
N VAL A 10 -39.10 19.68 18.17
CA VAL A 10 -39.40 20.40 16.93
C VAL A 10 -39.03 19.52 15.73
N LEU A 11 -40.06 19.11 15.04
CA LEU A 11 -39.97 18.40 13.77
C LEU A 11 -39.87 19.44 12.64
N LEU A 12 -38.79 19.47 11.89
CA LEU A 12 -38.67 20.25 10.67
C LEU A 12 -38.51 19.29 9.50
N LEU A 13 -39.56 19.09 8.72
CA LEU A 13 -39.55 18.52 7.39
C LEU A 13 -39.13 19.61 6.40
N ALA A 14 -38.08 19.35 5.63
CA ALA A 14 -37.81 20.08 4.41
C ALA A 14 -37.53 19.07 3.29
N ALA A 15 -38.50 18.90 2.41
CA ALA A 15 -38.39 18.26 1.15
C ALA A 15 -37.89 19.28 0.10
N CYS A 16 -36.85 18.98 -0.63
CA CYS A 16 -36.54 19.63 -1.90
C CYS A 16 -36.13 18.60 -2.93
N THR A 17 -37.02 18.32 -3.84
CA THR A 17 -36.81 17.67 -5.12
C THR A 17 -36.09 18.64 -6.07
N SER A 18 -35.04 18.19 -6.76
CA SER A 18 -34.61 18.78 -8.01
C SER A 18 -33.92 17.72 -8.86
N SER A 19 -34.67 17.18 -9.80
CA SER A 19 -34.21 16.42 -10.94
C SER A 19 -33.53 17.36 -11.93
N ASN A 20 -32.33 17.04 -12.37
CA ASN A 20 -31.75 17.62 -13.58
C ASN A 20 -31.09 16.53 -14.42
N SER A 21 -31.82 16.11 -15.46
CA SER A 21 -31.38 15.19 -16.50
C SER A 21 -30.56 16.00 -17.51
N GLY A 22 -29.26 15.87 -17.49
CA GLY A 22 -28.37 16.39 -18.53
C GLY A 22 -27.78 15.24 -19.33
N THR A 23 -28.28 15.02 -20.54
CA THR A 23 -27.73 14.09 -21.52
C THR A 23 -26.50 14.74 -22.17
N PRO A 24 -25.31 14.16 -22.18
CA PRO A 24 -24.21 14.65 -23.00
C PRO A 24 -24.36 14.13 -24.43
N SER A 25 -24.40 15.07 -25.38
CA SER A 25 -24.33 14.81 -26.83
C SER A 25 -22.96 14.26 -27.21
N ILE A 26 -22.97 13.16 -27.94
CA ILE A 26 -21.80 12.56 -28.57
C ILE A 26 -21.47 13.37 -29.83
N THR A 27 -20.34 14.05 -29.84
CA THR A 27 -19.81 14.73 -31.03
C THR A 27 -19.05 13.70 -31.86
N ASP A 28 -19.56 13.46 -33.05
CA ASP A 28 -19.04 12.62 -34.12
C ASP A 28 -17.63 13.09 -34.53
N LEU A 29 -16.60 12.25 -34.36
CA LEU A 29 -15.25 12.47 -34.87
C LEU A 29 -15.10 11.77 -36.21
N SER A 30 -15.20 12.57 -37.26
CA SER A 30 -14.95 12.21 -38.66
C SER A 30 -13.52 11.71 -38.86
N VAL A 31 -13.35 10.44 -39.24
CA VAL A 31 -12.07 9.83 -39.62
C VAL A 31 -11.77 10.10 -41.08
N THR A 32 -10.70 10.85 -41.34
CA THR A 32 -10.17 11.09 -42.69
C THR A 32 -9.37 9.87 -43.15
N PRO A 33 -9.59 9.30 -44.35
CA PRO A 33 -8.81 8.18 -44.84
C PRO A 33 -7.41 8.61 -45.32
N THR A 34 -6.39 7.97 -44.78
CA THR A 34 -5.00 8.13 -45.20
C THR A 34 -4.75 7.36 -46.50
N THR A 35 -4.27 8.06 -47.50
CA THR A 35 -3.90 7.55 -48.82
C THR A 35 -2.69 6.63 -48.74
N THR A 36 -2.81 5.39 -49.17
CA THR A 36 -1.73 4.42 -49.30
C THR A 36 -0.92 4.72 -50.58
N THR A 37 0.32 5.11 -50.42
CA THR A 37 1.29 5.24 -51.52
C THR A 37 1.96 3.90 -51.78
N THR A 38 1.71 3.31 -52.93
CA THR A 38 2.35 2.04 -53.40
C THR A 38 3.73 2.35 -53.97
N ILE A 39 4.78 1.76 -53.38
CA ILE A 39 6.16 1.82 -53.93
C ILE A 39 6.43 0.55 -54.74
N PRO A 40 7.03 0.65 -55.97
CA PRO A 40 7.32 -0.52 -56.79
C PRO A 40 8.50 -1.35 -56.24
N PRO A 41 8.58 -2.66 -56.54
CA PRO A 41 9.63 -3.54 -56.04
C PRO A 41 10.96 -3.33 -56.75
N THR A 42 11.98 -3.01 -55.96
CA THR A 42 13.36 -3.01 -56.41
C THR A 42 13.96 -4.41 -56.29
N THR A 43 14.39 -4.98 -57.39
CA THR A 43 15.07 -6.24 -57.48
C THR A 43 16.50 -6.10 -56.91
N SER A 44 16.79 -6.69 -55.76
CA SER A 44 18.16 -6.77 -55.22
C SER A 44 18.69 -8.16 -55.30
N SER A 45 19.86 -8.27 -55.95
CA SER A 45 20.67 -9.47 -56.11
C SER A 45 21.11 -10.02 -54.76
N SER A 46 20.93 -11.32 -54.54
CA SER A 46 21.39 -12.06 -53.37
C SER A 46 22.89 -12.22 -53.38
N SER A 47 23.62 -11.59 -52.48
CA SER A 47 24.98 -11.96 -52.09
C SER A 47 24.90 -12.76 -50.80
N THR A 48 25.22 -14.06 -50.88
CA THR A 48 25.26 -14.97 -49.72
C THR A 48 26.55 -14.71 -48.93
N THR A 49 26.47 -13.86 -47.90
CA THR A 49 27.54 -13.69 -46.91
C THR A 49 27.22 -14.63 -45.74
N SER A 50 28.03 -15.68 -45.57
CA SER A 50 27.96 -16.59 -44.43
C SER A 50 28.41 -15.82 -43.17
N THR A 51 27.48 -15.36 -42.37
CA THR A 51 27.74 -14.79 -41.04
C THR A 51 27.89 -15.94 -40.05
N THR A 52 29.11 -16.16 -39.57
CA THR A 52 29.40 -17.02 -38.41
C THR A 52 28.81 -16.32 -37.19
N SER A 53 27.68 -16.80 -36.67
CA SER A 53 27.09 -16.31 -35.45
C SER A 53 27.94 -16.78 -34.28
N THR A 54 28.74 -15.89 -33.71
CA THR A 54 29.39 -16.10 -32.41
C THR A 54 28.33 -15.92 -31.35
N SER A 55 27.86 -17.05 -30.78
CA SER A 55 26.97 -17.01 -29.61
C SER A 55 27.74 -16.48 -28.41
N THR A 56 27.52 -15.22 -28.07
CA THR A 56 28.00 -14.63 -26.82
C THR A 56 27.11 -15.16 -25.70
N THR A 57 27.58 -16.12 -24.92
CA THR A 57 26.92 -16.56 -23.68
C THR A 57 27.07 -15.44 -22.66
N THR A 58 26.02 -14.65 -22.49
CA THR A 58 25.95 -13.67 -21.39
C THR A 58 25.76 -14.43 -20.09
N THR A 59 26.81 -14.60 -19.31
CA THR A 59 26.71 -15.14 -17.96
C THR A 59 26.08 -14.05 -17.11
N THR A 60 24.78 -14.18 -16.78
CA THR A 60 24.12 -13.32 -15.79
C THR A 60 24.72 -13.66 -14.43
N THR A 61 25.54 -12.77 -13.88
CA THR A 61 26.03 -12.89 -12.52
C THR A 61 24.86 -12.55 -11.60
N THR A 62 24.25 -13.54 -10.99
CA THR A 62 23.24 -13.33 -9.93
C THR A 62 23.97 -12.74 -8.73
N VAL A 63 23.62 -11.53 -8.32
CA VAL A 63 24.11 -10.93 -7.09
C VAL A 63 23.42 -11.66 -5.94
N PRO A 64 24.13 -12.29 -5.01
CA PRO A 64 23.52 -12.97 -3.88
C PRO A 64 22.85 -11.95 -2.98
N CYS A 65 21.64 -12.24 -2.50
CA CYS A 65 20.91 -11.40 -1.56
C CYS A 65 21.36 -11.72 -0.14
N PRO A 66 21.80 -10.72 0.66
CA PRO A 66 22.12 -10.96 2.06
C PRO A 66 20.86 -11.35 2.82
N ALA A 67 20.98 -12.27 3.80
CA ALA A 67 19.88 -12.64 4.65
C ALA A 67 19.35 -11.42 5.44
N LEU A 68 18.05 -11.18 5.38
CA LEU A 68 17.37 -10.10 6.11
C LEU A 68 16.58 -10.69 7.28
N GLY A 69 17.07 -10.50 8.51
CA GLY A 69 16.31 -10.81 9.71
C GLY A 69 15.81 -12.26 9.82
N ASP A 70 14.62 -12.41 10.35
CA ASP A 70 13.88 -13.66 10.54
C ASP A 70 12.37 -13.36 10.57
N THR A 71 11.52 -14.37 10.83
CA THR A 71 10.06 -14.24 10.94
C THR A 71 9.57 -13.91 12.36
N ALA A 72 10.46 -13.71 13.33
CA ALA A 72 10.10 -13.41 14.70
C ALA A 72 9.56 -11.96 14.82
N THR A 73 8.76 -11.73 15.86
CA THR A 73 8.24 -10.39 16.19
C THR A 73 9.38 -9.38 16.34
N LYS A 74 9.25 -8.23 15.71
CA LYS A 74 10.10 -7.05 15.88
C LYS A 74 9.30 -5.97 16.59
N GLN A 75 9.92 -5.27 17.55
CA GLN A 75 9.25 -4.20 18.27
C GLN A 75 10.26 -3.19 18.83
N SER A 76 9.78 -1.98 19.08
CA SER A 76 10.53 -0.96 19.82
C SER A 76 10.73 -1.37 21.28
N ALA A 77 11.64 -0.69 21.99
CA ALA A 77 11.88 -0.92 23.42
C ALA A 77 10.62 -0.70 24.27
N ASP A 78 9.79 0.30 23.90
CA ASP A 78 8.45 0.52 24.44
C ASP A 78 7.44 0.46 23.30
N PRO A 79 6.84 -0.71 23.00
CA PRO A 79 5.90 -0.87 21.89
C PRO A 79 4.53 -0.23 22.15
N LEU A 80 4.26 0.23 23.37
CA LEU A 80 3.01 0.87 23.75
C LEU A 80 3.11 2.40 23.83
N GLN A 81 4.31 2.98 23.64
CA GLN A 81 4.51 4.42 23.65
C GLN A 81 3.60 5.11 22.62
N LEU A 82 2.81 6.09 23.10
CA LEU A 82 1.99 6.91 22.23
C LEU A 82 2.78 8.15 21.77
N SER A 83 2.44 8.65 20.58
CA SER A 83 3.07 9.82 19.95
C SER A 83 2.03 10.82 19.44
N PHE A 84 2.44 12.08 19.30
CA PHE A 84 1.67 13.14 18.63
C PHE A 84 1.95 13.21 17.12
N LEU A 85 2.89 12.41 16.63
CA LEU A 85 3.08 12.26 15.18
C LEU A 85 1.82 11.65 14.57
N LEU A 86 1.50 12.07 13.34
CA LEU A 86 0.40 11.55 12.55
C LEU A 86 0.95 10.81 11.32
N GLY A 87 0.18 9.90 10.77
CA GLY A 87 0.52 9.32 9.46
C GLY A 87 0.62 10.39 8.39
N ALA A 88 1.57 10.26 7.47
CA ALA A 88 1.71 11.10 6.30
C ALA A 88 1.44 10.31 5.03
N ASP A 89 2.09 9.15 4.90
CA ASP A 89 2.01 8.30 3.71
C ASP A 89 2.23 6.83 4.08
N ILE A 90 1.74 5.93 3.23
CA ILE A 90 2.11 4.52 3.23
C ILE A 90 2.34 4.09 1.79
N ARG A 91 3.49 3.47 1.53
CA ARG A 91 3.89 3.07 0.19
C ARG A 91 4.73 1.80 0.19
N THR A 92 4.79 1.16 -0.97
CA THR A 92 5.62 0.00 -1.23
C THR A 92 6.70 0.31 -2.26
N GLY A 93 7.77 -0.47 -2.24
CA GLY A 93 8.83 -0.47 -3.25
C GLY A 93 9.41 -1.86 -3.43
N ASP A 94 9.96 -2.13 -4.59
CA ASP A 94 10.68 -3.34 -4.92
C ASP A 94 12.18 -3.03 -5.07
N ASP A 95 13.01 -3.91 -4.56
CA ASP A 95 14.46 -3.93 -4.75
C ASP A 95 14.87 -5.33 -5.24
N VAL A 96 16.12 -5.50 -5.62
CA VAL A 96 16.64 -6.79 -6.11
C VAL A 96 16.44 -7.92 -5.10
N CYS A 97 16.51 -7.63 -3.80
CA CYS A 97 16.52 -8.63 -2.73
C CYS A 97 15.29 -8.62 -1.84
N HIS A 98 14.53 -7.51 -1.80
CA HIS A 98 13.44 -7.35 -0.85
C HIS A 98 12.34 -6.45 -1.41
N GLU A 99 11.14 -6.67 -0.93
CA GLU A 99 10.04 -5.71 -1.03
C GLU A 99 9.99 -4.86 0.24
N ARG A 100 9.73 -3.60 0.06
CA ARG A 100 9.77 -2.60 1.13
C ARG A 100 8.40 -1.99 1.37
N ILE A 101 8.04 -1.83 2.65
CA ILE A 101 6.92 -1.03 3.09
C ILE A 101 7.47 0.17 3.85
N VAL A 102 6.98 1.36 3.55
CA VAL A 102 7.31 2.59 4.27
C VAL A 102 6.05 3.21 4.82
N ILE A 103 5.99 3.40 6.13
CA ILE A 103 4.96 4.19 6.81
C ILE A 103 5.62 5.49 7.27
N GLU A 104 5.32 6.56 6.57
CA GLU A 104 5.85 7.90 6.83
C GLU A 104 4.96 8.67 7.78
N LEU A 105 5.57 9.41 8.69
CA LEU A 105 4.91 10.20 9.70
C LEU A 105 5.20 11.68 9.50
N GLN A 106 4.36 12.53 10.09
CA GLN A 106 4.50 13.98 10.08
C GLN A 106 4.13 14.59 11.43
N GLY A 107 4.55 15.83 11.62
CA GLY A 107 4.31 16.56 12.87
C GLY A 107 5.56 16.65 13.73
N GLU A 108 5.35 16.99 14.99
CA GLU A 108 6.40 17.13 16.00
C GLU A 108 6.15 16.15 17.15
N GLY A 109 7.20 15.51 17.63
CA GLY A 109 7.12 14.54 18.72
C GLY A 109 8.17 13.45 18.63
N GLU A 110 8.21 12.61 19.65
CA GLU A 110 9.01 11.39 19.65
C GLU A 110 8.40 10.34 18.73
N PHE A 111 9.26 9.48 18.18
CA PHE A 111 8.78 8.37 17.35
C PHE A 111 7.90 7.43 18.19
N PRO A 112 6.72 6.97 17.65
CA PRO A 112 5.81 6.10 18.39
C PRO A 112 6.42 4.74 18.71
N GLY A 113 5.93 4.11 19.77
CA GLY A 113 6.12 2.69 19.96
C GLY A 113 5.51 1.90 18.81
N TRP A 114 6.16 0.80 18.43
CA TRP A 114 5.70 -0.04 17.34
C TRP A 114 5.98 -1.52 17.60
N ALA A 115 5.16 -2.37 16.96
CA ALA A 115 5.36 -3.81 16.91
C ALA A 115 4.93 -4.35 15.54
N VAL A 116 5.72 -5.28 15.00
CA VAL A 116 5.48 -5.95 13.73
C VAL A 116 5.58 -7.46 13.96
N ALA A 117 4.52 -8.20 13.65
CA ALA A 117 4.46 -9.64 13.92
C ALA A 117 3.53 -10.36 12.94
N TYR A 118 3.86 -11.59 12.61
CA TYR A 118 2.92 -12.48 11.92
C TYR A 118 1.80 -12.90 12.89
N VAL A 119 0.57 -12.88 12.36
CA VAL A 119 -0.63 -13.28 13.09
C VAL A 119 -1.46 -14.26 12.25
N PRO A 120 -2.24 -15.16 12.89
CA PRO A 120 -3.22 -15.95 12.16
C PRO A 120 -4.38 -15.07 11.68
N GLY A 121 -4.92 -15.39 10.50
CA GLY A 121 -6.19 -14.80 10.04
C GLY A 121 -7.42 -15.54 10.60
N PRO A 122 -8.61 -14.96 10.43
CA PRO A 122 -8.88 -13.59 9.99
C PRO A 122 -8.53 -12.54 11.04
N VAL A 123 -8.39 -11.26 10.63
CA VAL A 123 -8.13 -10.16 11.56
C VAL A 123 -9.41 -9.41 11.92
N THR A 124 -9.45 -8.85 13.13
CA THR A 124 -10.60 -8.10 13.63
C THR A 124 -10.44 -6.61 13.29
N LEU A 125 -11.53 -5.97 12.82
CA LEU A 125 -11.59 -4.53 12.56
C LEU A 125 -11.85 -3.77 13.86
N GLY A 126 -10.84 -3.09 14.39
CA GLY A 126 -10.92 -2.21 15.54
C GLY A 126 -11.76 -2.79 16.68
N GLN A 127 -12.73 -2.00 17.17
CA GLN A 127 -13.64 -2.35 18.28
C GLN A 127 -14.93 -3.07 17.83
N SER A 128 -15.12 -3.28 16.52
CA SER A 128 -16.41 -3.76 15.99
C SER A 128 -16.68 -5.25 16.20
N ASN A 129 -15.67 -6.05 16.55
CA ASN A 129 -15.67 -7.52 16.50
C ASN A 129 -15.95 -8.09 15.09
N GLU A 130 -16.04 -7.27 14.06
CA GLU A 130 -16.11 -7.72 12.68
C GLU A 130 -14.75 -8.26 12.26
N THR A 131 -14.73 -9.40 11.60
CA THR A 131 -13.51 -9.97 11.04
C THR A 131 -13.44 -9.78 9.55
N VAL A 132 -12.22 -9.58 9.05
CA VAL A 132 -11.95 -9.46 7.61
C VAL A 132 -10.84 -10.43 7.21
N GLU A 133 -11.01 -10.99 6.04
CA GLU A 133 -9.96 -11.72 5.35
C GLU A 133 -9.02 -10.71 4.69
N ILE A 134 -7.73 -10.97 4.81
CA ILE A 134 -6.67 -10.21 4.14
C ILE A 134 -6.13 -11.09 3.02
N ALA A 135 -5.98 -10.52 1.82
CA ALA A 135 -5.49 -11.25 0.66
C ALA A 135 -4.07 -11.77 0.89
N GLY A 136 -3.84 -13.06 0.63
CA GLY A 136 -2.55 -13.72 0.85
C GLY A 136 -2.69 -14.94 1.76
N ASN A 137 -1.57 -15.59 2.05
CA ASN A 137 -1.50 -16.80 2.88
C ASN A 137 -0.86 -16.54 4.25
N ALA A 138 -0.25 -15.36 4.42
CA ALA A 138 0.34 -14.90 5.68
C ALA A 138 -0.07 -13.45 5.94
N ILE A 139 -0.22 -13.09 7.21
CA ILE A 139 -0.59 -11.73 7.63
C ILE A 139 0.47 -11.20 8.57
N LEU A 140 1.13 -10.12 8.14
CA LEU A 140 2.05 -9.35 8.97
C LEU A 140 1.29 -8.14 9.54
N LEU A 141 1.13 -8.09 10.86
CA LEU A 141 0.42 -7.02 11.54
C LEU A 141 1.42 -5.96 11.99
N VAL A 142 1.18 -4.71 11.62
CA VAL A 142 1.97 -3.54 12.00
C VAL A 142 1.15 -2.66 12.92
N ARG A 143 1.53 -2.59 14.19
CA ARG A 143 0.92 -1.73 15.20
C ARG A 143 1.84 -0.55 15.50
N MET A 144 1.29 0.66 15.57
CA MET A 144 2.02 1.87 15.93
C MET A 144 1.21 2.71 16.92
N GLY A 145 1.88 3.27 17.94
CA GLY A 145 1.29 4.12 18.97
C GLY A 145 1.05 5.55 18.49
N MET A 146 0.37 5.72 17.38
CA MET A 146 -0.01 7.01 16.80
C MET A 146 -1.25 6.88 15.93
N TRP A 147 -1.87 8.01 15.60
CA TRP A 147 -2.98 8.09 14.65
C TRP A 147 -2.43 8.15 13.21
N MET A 148 -2.97 7.35 12.29
CA MET A 148 -2.78 7.62 10.86
C MET A 148 -3.51 8.91 10.47
N GLN A 149 -4.75 9.05 10.89
CA GLN A 149 -5.56 10.26 10.74
C GLN A 149 -6.26 10.54 12.07
N ASP A 150 -6.17 11.76 12.57
CA ASP A 150 -6.80 12.15 13.82
C ASP A 150 -8.30 12.48 13.66
N MET A 151 -8.95 12.83 14.77
CA MET A 151 -10.39 13.12 14.80
C MET A 151 -10.76 14.43 14.07
N GLU A 152 -9.80 15.32 13.82
CA GLU A 152 -9.96 16.52 13.01
C GLU A 152 -9.61 16.28 11.52
N PHE A 153 -9.46 15.02 11.13
CA PHE A 153 -9.09 14.59 9.76
C PHE A 153 -7.73 15.11 9.27
N ARG A 154 -6.81 15.41 10.19
CA ARG A 154 -5.41 15.71 9.88
C ARG A 154 -4.62 14.41 9.79
N GLY A 155 -3.57 14.41 8.99
CA GLY A 155 -2.72 13.25 8.79
C GLY A 155 -2.96 12.57 7.46
N TYR A 156 -2.90 11.25 7.45
CA TYR A 156 -3.03 10.42 6.27
C TYR A 156 -4.42 10.50 5.64
N THR A 157 -4.48 10.83 4.35
CA THR A 157 -5.72 10.95 3.58
C THR A 157 -5.82 9.93 2.43
N GLY A 158 -4.88 9.00 2.38
CA GLY A 158 -4.87 7.94 1.36
C GLY A 158 -5.90 6.83 1.64
N PRO A 159 -5.95 5.81 0.80
CA PRO A 159 -6.86 4.68 0.95
C PRO A 159 -6.51 3.84 2.18
N THR A 160 -7.53 3.36 2.89
CA THR A 160 -7.37 2.45 4.02
C THR A 160 -7.23 0.99 3.61
N GLN A 161 -7.39 0.71 2.33
CA GLN A 161 -7.14 -0.59 1.69
C GLN A 161 -6.39 -0.36 0.39
N ILE A 162 -5.24 -1.00 0.25
CA ILE A 162 -4.31 -0.84 -0.86
C ILE A 162 -3.98 -2.22 -1.41
N PHE A 163 -4.09 -2.38 -2.73
CA PHE A 163 -3.59 -3.52 -3.47
C PHE A 163 -2.38 -3.04 -4.29
N PRO A 164 -1.14 -3.23 -3.81
CA PRO A 164 0.04 -2.72 -4.49
C PRO A 164 0.21 -3.39 -5.86
N THR A 165 0.69 -2.63 -6.84
CA THR A 165 0.95 -3.13 -8.21
C THR A 165 2.41 -3.04 -8.61
N ASN A 166 3.25 -2.57 -7.71
CA ASN A 166 4.69 -2.36 -7.90
C ASN A 166 5.56 -3.33 -7.08
N VAL A 167 4.94 -4.35 -6.51
CA VAL A 167 5.54 -5.45 -5.75
C VAL A 167 4.81 -6.74 -6.08
N ASP A 168 5.47 -7.89 -5.90
CA ASP A 168 4.96 -9.19 -6.35
C ASP A 168 4.44 -10.07 -5.20
N HIS A 169 4.88 -9.85 -3.95
CA HIS A 169 4.62 -10.72 -2.81
C HIS A 169 3.68 -10.08 -1.78
N ILE A 170 3.63 -8.74 -1.72
CA ILE A 170 2.65 -8.00 -0.91
C ILE A 170 1.33 -7.94 -1.66
N ARG A 171 0.30 -8.61 -1.16
CA ARG A 171 -1.00 -8.77 -1.80
C ARG A 171 -2.00 -7.69 -1.44
N GLU A 172 -1.99 -7.26 -0.19
CA GLU A 172 -2.90 -6.27 0.37
C GLU A 172 -2.25 -5.55 1.55
N MET A 173 -2.52 -4.26 1.70
CA MET A 173 -2.28 -3.52 2.93
C MET A 173 -3.61 -2.90 3.35
N ARG A 174 -4.06 -3.19 4.58
CA ARG A 174 -5.35 -2.72 5.07
C ARG A 174 -5.23 -2.16 6.47
N MET A 175 -5.70 -0.92 6.66
CA MET A 175 -5.83 -0.36 8.00
C MET A 175 -7.02 -1.03 8.70
N VAL A 176 -6.74 -1.74 9.78
CA VAL A 176 -7.74 -2.51 10.53
C VAL A 176 -8.12 -1.84 11.85
N ASP A 177 -7.31 -0.89 12.31
CA ASP A 177 -7.63 -0.04 13.47
C ASP A 177 -6.96 1.33 13.33
N ASN A 178 -7.64 2.38 13.84
CA ASN A 178 -7.12 3.74 14.00
C ASN A 178 -7.88 4.43 15.13
N TRP A 179 -7.66 3.97 16.36
CA TRP A 179 -8.43 4.38 17.53
C TRP A 179 -7.55 4.57 18.76
N GLU A 180 -7.92 5.51 19.64
CA GLU A 180 -7.26 5.80 20.92
C GLU A 180 -5.73 6.03 20.81
N GLY A 181 -5.28 6.70 19.75
CA GLY A 181 -3.84 6.97 19.54
C GLY A 181 -3.06 5.75 19.02
N VAL A 182 -3.74 4.75 18.50
CA VAL A 182 -3.12 3.56 17.94
C VAL A 182 -3.61 3.35 16.51
N SER A 183 -2.71 3.06 15.61
CA SER A 183 -3.02 2.56 14.27
C SER A 183 -2.51 1.14 14.08
N VAL A 184 -3.28 0.34 13.33
CA VAL A 184 -2.93 -1.03 13.00
C VAL A 184 -3.16 -1.28 11.51
N TRP A 185 -2.12 -1.77 10.84
CA TRP A 185 -2.19 -2.21 9.46
C TRP A 185 -1.98 -3.72 9.38
N ALA A 186 -2.83 -4.40 8.64
CA ALA A 186 -2.66 -5.80 8.27
C ALA A 186 -2.09 -5.85 6.84
N ILE A 187 -0.95 -6.50 6.69
CA ILE A 187 -0.23 -6.68 5.43
C ILE A 187 -0.36 -8.14 5.04
N GLY A 188 -1.05 -8.40 3.95
CA GLY A 188 -1.18 -9.74 3.39
C GLY A 188 -0.03 -10.07 2.46
N LEU A 189 0.59 -11.20 2.67
CA LEU A 189 1.71 -11.75 1.92
C LEU A 189 1.34 -13.12 1.35
N ASP A 190 1.97 -13.54 0.26
CA ASP A 190 1.72 -14.88 -0.28
C ASP A 190 2.31 -15.99 0.58
N GLU A 191 3.34 -15.71 1.41
CA GLU A 191 3.85 -16.59 2.45
C GLU A 191 4.54 -15.80 3.59
N GLN A 192 5.08 -16.50 4.59
CA GLN A 192 5.86 -15.84 5.65
C GLN A 192 7.32 -15.70 5.22
N TYR A 193 7.76 -14.48 5.05
CA TYR A 193 9.13 -14.10 4.71
C TYR A 193 9.89 -13.59 5.92
N PRO A 194 11.23 -13.78 6.01
CA PRO A 194 12.07 -13.04 6.92
C PRO A 194 11.95 -11.52 6.67
N PHE A 195 12.03 -10.71 7.72
CA PHE A 195 11.91 -9.28 7.60
C PHE A 195 12.76 -8.54 8.63
N THR A 196 13.10 -7.28 8.31
CA THR A 196 13.66 -6.30 9.25
C THR A 196 12.73 -5.11 9.40
N VAL A 197 12.89 -4.38 10.50
CA VAL A 197 12.17 -3.14 10.77
C VAL A 197 13.16 -2.09 11.25
N ASP A 198 13.20 -0.97 10.55
CA ASP A 198 14.07 0.16 10.84
C ASP A 198 13.26 1.44 10.99
N VAL A 199 13.77 2.35 11.82
CA VAL A 199 13.21 3.69 12.04
C VAL A 199 14.19 4.72 11.51
N TYR A 200 13.67 5.68 10.74
CA TYR A 200 14.45 6.77 10.17
C TYR A 200 13.84 8.13 10.52
N ASP A 201 14.70 9.13 10.67
CA ASP A 201 14.34 10.53 10.85
C ASP A 201 14.43 11.31 9.51
N GLY A 202 13.71 12.43 9.44
CA GLY A 202 13.77 13.40 8.36
C GLY A 202 13.36 12.93 6.94
N PRO A 203 12.07 12.59 6.69
CA PRO A 203 10.92 12.57 7.58
C PRO A 203 10.92 11.31 8.46
N PRO A 204 10.26 11.36 9.64
CA PRO A 204 10.15 10.20 10.50
C PRO A 204 9.34 9.11 9.80
N ARG A 205 9.88 7.87 9.79
CA ARG A 205 9.22 6.74 9.10
C ARG A 205 9.64 5.40 9.66
N LEU A 206 8.71 4.47 9.66
CA LEU A 206 8.96 3.05 9.85
C LEU A 206 9.18 2.40 8.48
N VAL A 207 10.25 1.64 8.35
CA VAL A 207 10.59 0.91 7.13
C VAL A 207 10.62 -0.58 7.45
N ILE A 208 9.89 -1.38 6.69
CA ILE A 208 9.86 -2.83 6.81
C ILE A 208 10.39 -3.40 5.49
N ASP A 209 11.51 -4.11 5.55
CA ASP A 209 12.10 -4.82 4.42
C ASP A 209 11.79 -6.31 4.54
N ILE A 210 11.12 -6.86 3.54
CA ILE A 210 10.66 -8.25 3.47
C ILE A 210 11.54 -8.96 2.46
N GLN A 211 12.25 -9.99 2.90
CA GLN A 211 13.15 -10.77 2.04
C GLN A 211 12.35 -11.74 1.16
N VAL A 212 12.10 -11.36 -0.07
CA VAL A 212 11.33 -12.16 -1.04
C VAL A 212 12.20 -13.02 -1.98
N ARG A 213 13.52 -12.89 -1.87
CA ARG A 213 14.48 -13.69 -2.64
C ARG A 213 15.52 -14.29 -1.71
N GLU A 214 15.72 -15.58 -1.84
CA GLU A 214 16.76 -16.28 -1.10
C GLU A 214 18.12 -16.12 -1.80
N GLU A 215 19.18 -16.25 -1.02
CA GLU A 215 20.52 -16.44 -1.56
C GLU A 215 20.56 -17.77 -2.32
N PRO A 216 21.02 -17.79 -3.58
CA PRO A 216 21.09 -19.03 -4.38
C PRO A 216 22.14 -20.01 -3.88
#